data_c3c50ddd9f1fe6e6a42c008ca7438293
#
_entry.id   c3c50ddd9f1fe6e6a42c008ca7438293
#
_cell.length_a   1.000
_cell.length_b   1.000
_cell.length_c   1.000
_cell.angle_alpha   90.00
_cell.angle_beta   90.00
_cell.angle_gamma   90.00
#
_symmetry.space_group_name_H-M   'P 1'
#
loop_
_entity.id
_entity.type
_entity.pdbx_description
1 polymer ?
#
loop_
_entity_poly.entity_id
_entity_poly.type
_entity_poly.pdbx_seq_one_letter_code
_entity_poly.pdbx_strand_id
1 'polypeptide(L)'
;RDTDRSRGLGDVYKRQLPVAAIYGANASGKSNIYSAFEYMSEYVVDSFKYGDEEEKFEEYRPTPFLFDTTSADAESSFEVYFTIPGDKNEKTYNYGFCVDQEGVTEEWLNSKAKTARKYSTVFYRGNSDSELDLSGLPKNSRGNIKIALEKQVLIISLGAKLKISKCKAIRDWFMINEFADFGDPVTNFFLSRRLPRGFVDDKNVQQKVVEYFASFDEHIKDFRVEKVPSDGESNEEKYKINALHKKIDSDEMAEIPLGAESAGTLKMFALYPELQEVLEKGSVFFIDELNARLHPLLVRNFLLTFLNPNINVNHAQLVFTTHDTWQLSNQLLRRDEIWFVEKDDRGVSTLYSLADFVDEDGVRIRKDESYEKNYLIGKYGAIPTLKSIDMFKEY
;
A
#
# COMPACT_ATOMS: atom_id res chain seq x y z
N ARG A 1 7.33 23.29 6.21
CA ARG A 1 6.88 22.11 6.98
C ARG A 1 5.95 22.61 8.07
N ASP A 2 4.66 22.50 7.82
CA ASP A 2 3.67 22.87 8.83
C ASP A 2 3.53 21.73 9.82
N THR A 3 4.02 21.98 11.02
CA THR A 3 3.74 21.14 12.17
C THR A 3 2.33 21.46 12.63
N ASP A 4 1.37 20.61 12.29
CA ASP A 4 0.02 20.73 12.83
C ASP A 4 0.06 20.32 14.31
N ARG A 5 -0.03 21.31 15.18
CA ARG A 5 -0.01 21.11 16.65
C ARG A 5 -1.22 20.33 17.16
N SER A 6 -2.26 20.14 16.34
CA SER A 6 -3.50 19.46 16.76
C SER A 6 -3.38 17.94 16.85
N ARG A 7 -2.33 17.34 16.26
CA ARG A 7 -2.12 15.89 16.21
C ARG A 7 -0.96 15.37 17.04
N GLY A 8 -0.69 15.99 18.15
CA GLY A 8 0.29 15.52 19.12
C GLY A 8 1.74 15.83 18.74
N LEU A 9 2.48 16.35 19.69
CA LEU A 9 3.89 16.73 19.57
C LEU A 9 4.84 15.56 19.27
N GLY A 10 4.36 14.30 19.40
CA GLY A 10 5.16 13.10 19.11
C GLY A 10 5.58 12.97 17.65
N ASP A 11 4.77 13.47 16.72
CA ASP A 11 5.02 13.33 15.27
C ASP A 11 5.98 14.38 14.71
N VAL A 12 6.28 15.42 15.45
CA VAL A 12 7.24 16.46 15.04
C VAL A 12 8.64 15.89 14.81
N TYR A 13 8.99 14.82 15.50
CA TYR A 13 10.30 14.15 15.40
C TYR A 13 10.29 12.92 14.47
N LYS A 14 9.13 12.36 14.19
CA LYS A 14 8.95 11.25 13.26
C LYS A 14 8.40 11.81 11.97
N ARG A 15 9.22 11.84 10.92
CA ARG A 15 8.87 12.33 9.58
C ARG A 15 7.95 11.38 8.81
N GLN A 16 7.29 10.47 9.49
CA GLN A 16 6.35 9.52 8.91
C GLN A 16 4.95 10.11 8.93
N LEU A 17 4.23 9.92 7.82
CA LEU A 17 2.83 10.26 7.71
C LEU A 17 2.02 9.01 8.05
N PRO A 18 1.00 9.09 8.92
CA PRO A 18 0.13 7.95 9.19
C PRO A 18 -0.77 7.63 7.98
N VAL A 19 -1.05 8.62 7.15
CA VAL A 19 -1.93 8.49 5.99
C VAL A 19 -1.35 9.26 4.80
N ALA A 20 -1.46 8.69 3.59
CA ALA A 20 -1.25 9.39 2.33
C ALA A 20 -2.44 9.09 1.40
N ALA A 21 -3.24 10.11 1.10
CA ALA A 21 -4.40 10.03 0.23
C ALA A 21 -4.06 10.55 -1.16
N ILE A 22 -4.22 9.71 -2.18
CA ILE A 22 -3.84 9.99 -3.57
C ILE A 22 -5.11 10.23 -4.38
N TYR A 23 -5.26 11.46 -4.88
CA TYR A 23 -6.37 11.92 -5.70
C TYR A 23 -5.94 12.12 -7.15
N GLY A 24 -6.90 12.11 -8.06
CA GLY A 24 -6.66 12.39 -9.48
C GLY A 24 -7.83 11.92 -10.34
N ALA A 25 -7.86 12.39 -11.59
CA ALA A 25 -8.86 11.98 -12.58
C ALA A 25 -8.79 10.46 -12.87
N ASN A 26 -9.84 9.93 -13.52
CA ASN A 26 -9.77 8.57 -14.06
C ASN A 26 -8.64 8.48 -15.09
N ALA A 27 -7.94 7.37 -15.09
CA ALA A 27 -6.78 7.11 -15.93
C ALA A 27 -5.60 8.10 -15.76
N SER A 28 -5.53 8.86 -14.65
CA SER A 28 -4.39 9.74 -14.34
C SER A 28 -3.13 8.99 -13.93
N GLY A 29 -3.21 7.70 -13.60
CA GLY A 29 -2.07 6.88 -13.16
C GLY A 29 -2.03 6.60 -11.66
N LYS A 30 -3.13 6.79 -10.91
CA LYS A 30 -3.19 6.45 -9.47
C LYS A 30 -2.86 5.00 -9.19
N SER A 31 -3.50 4.07 -9.92
CA SER A 31 -3.26 2.63 -9.79
C SER A 31 -1.82 2.25 -10.19
N ASN A 32 -1.17 3.00 -11.09
CA ASN A 32 0.23 2.75 -11.42
C ASN A 32 1.18 2.96 -10.22
N ILE A 33 0.84 3.88 -9.29
CA ILE A 33 1.64 4.10 -8.08
C ILE A 33 1.49 2.89 -7.13
N TYR A 34 0.26 2.39 -6.99
CA TYR A 34 -0.02 1.14 -6.26
C TYR A 34 0.78 -0.01 -6.86
N SER A 35 0.61 -0.28 -8.16
CA SER A 35 1.27 -1.37 -8.87
C SER A 35 2.80 -1.26 -8.84
N ALA A 36 3.35 -0.04 -8.89
CA ALA A 36 4.80 0.15 -8.80
C ALA A 36 5.37 -0.25 -7.42
N PHE A 37 4.67 0.05 -6.32
CA PHE A 37 5.13 -0.35 -5.00
C PHE A 37 4.88 -1.84 -4.71
N GLU A 38 3.78 -2.40 -5.20
CA GLU A 38 3.49 -3.83 -5.17
C GLU A 38 4.56 -4.61 -5.94
N TYR A 39 4.83 -4.23 -7.20
CA TYR A 39 5.90 -4.81 -8.02
C TYR A 39 7.27 -4.75 -7.34
N MET A 40 7.64 -3.57 -6.80
CA MET A 40 8.89 -3.41 -6.06
C MET A 40 8.98 -4.39 -4.89
N SER A 41 7.89 -4.53 -4.14
CA SER A 41 7.85 -5.42 -2.96
C SER A 41 7.98 -6.89 -3.35
N GLU A 42 7.25 -7.34 -4.37
CA GLU A 42 7.31 -8.71 -4.87
C GLU A 42 8.70 -9.04 -5.43
N TYR A 43 9.27 -8.13 -6.24
CA TYR A 43 10.59 -8.34 -6.82
C TYR A 43 11.67 -8.46 -5.74
N VAL A 44 11.62 -7.63 -4.69
CA VAL A 44 12.54 -7.71 -3.54
C VAL A 44 12.39 -9.01 -2.77
N VAL A 45 11.17 -9.48 -2.59
CA VAL A 45 10.91 -10.71 -1.82
C VAL A 45 11.32 -11.96 -2.61
N ASP A 46 11.03 -12.02 -3.91
CA ASP A 46 11.01 -13.25 -4.68
C ASP A 46 12.06 -13.36 -5.80
N SER A 47 12.82 -12.29 -6.11
CA SER A 47 13.73 -12.31 -7.27
C SER A 47 14.81 -13.39 -7.23
N PHE A 48 15.16 -13.92 -6.06
CA PHE A 48 16.09 -15.06 -5.97
C PHE A 48 15.58 -16.32 -6.68
N LYS A 49 14.28 -16.40 -6.98
CA LYS A 49 13.66 -17.50 -7.72
C LYS A 49 13.81 -17.34 -9.24
N TYR A 50 14.10 -16.13 -9.71
CA TYR A 50 14.13 -15.82 -11.15
C TYR A 50 15.44 -16.29 -11.82
N GLY A 51 16.51 -16.48 -11.05
CA GLY A 51 17.76 -17.02 -11.55
C GLY A 51 17.67 -18.51 -11.94
N ASP A 52 16.90 -19.28 -11.20
CA ASP A 52 16.74 -20.72 -11.45
C ASP A 52 15.72 -21.04 -12.56
N GLU A 53 14.83 -20.11 -12.89
CA GLU A 53 13.70 -20.32 -13.81
C GLU A 53 13.52 -19.08 -14.70
N GLU A 54 14.15 -19.03 -15.87
CA GLU A 54 14.04 -17.91 -16.83
C GLU A 54 12.58 -17.59 -17.21
N GLU A 55 11.72 -18.61 -17.32
CA GLU A 55 10.28 -18.46 -17.61
C GLU A 55 9.57 -17.61 -16.55
N LYS A 56 9.98 -17.72 -15.28
CA LYS A 56 9.39 -16.89 -14.22
C LYS A 56 9.76 -15.42 -14.35
N PHE A 57 10.95 -15.08 -14.79
CA PHE A 57 11.33 -13.69 -14.98
C PHE A 57 10.51 -13.04 -16.10
N GLU A 58 10.12 -13.80 -17.14
CA GLU A 58 9.26 -13.27 -18.21
C GLU A 58 7.91 -12.74 -17.70
N GLU A 59 7.34 -13.41 -16.68
CA GLU A 59 6.09 -12.97 -16.03
C GLU A 59 6.27 -11.70 -15.19
N TYR A 60 7.49 -11.44 -14.71
CA TYR A 60 7.83 -10.33 -13.82
C TYR A 60 8.65 -9.21 -14.50
N ARG A 61 8.72 -9.21 -15.83
CA ARG A 61 9.33 -8.10 -16.56
C ARG A 61 8.57 -6.79 -16.30
N PRO A 62 9.29 -5.67 -16.12
CA PRO A 62 8.62 -4.39 -15.94
C PRO A 62 7.85 -4.01 -17.21
N THR A 63 6.67 -3.46 -17.04
CA THR A 63 5.92 -2.87 -18.17
C THR A 63 6.43 -1.44 -18.37
N PRO A 64 7.16 -1.13 -19.45
CA PRO A 64 7.68 0.20 -19.70
C PRO A 64 6.57 1.18 -20.09
N PHE A 65 6.89 2.47 -20.11
CA PHE A 65 6.00 3.47 -20.68
C PHE A 65 5.89 3.29 -22.20
N LEU A 66 4.67 3.01 -22.70
CA LEU A 66 4.44 2.61 -24.09
C LEU A 66 4.02 3.76 -25.02
N PHE A 67 3.86 4.97 -24.52
CA PHE A 67 3.34 6.10 -25.32
C PHE A 67 4.41 6.90 -26.07
N ASP A 68 5.67 6.52 -25.96
CA ASP A 68 6.74 7.01 -26.82
C ASP A 68 7.59 5.87 -27.40
N THR A 69 8.38 6.17 -28.41
CA THR A 69 9.19 5.19 -29.13
C THR A 69 10.51 4.85 -28.47
N THR A 70 10.89 5.55 -27.39
CA THR A 70 12.20 5.42 -26.74
C THR A 70 12.09 4.71 -25.39
N SER A 71 10.92 4.72 -24.75
CA SER A 71 10.73 4.15 -23.43
C SER A 71 10.48 2.64 -23.43
N ALA A 72 10.19 2.03 -24.59
CA ALA A 72 9.95 0.58 -24.68
C ALA A 72 11.15 -0.24 -24.21
N ASP A 73 12.37 0.24 -24.49
CA ASP A 73 13.63 -0.39 -24.08
C ASP A 73 14.29 0.30 -22.87
N ALA A 74 13.60 1.26 -22.26
CA ALA A 74 14.13 1.96 -21.10
C ALA A 74 13.96 1.15 -19.82
N GLU A 75 14.88 1.33 -18.89
CA GLU A 75 14.77 0.75 -17.55
C GLU A 75 13.68 1.43 -16.72
N SER A 76 13.04 0.65 -15.84
CA SER A 76 12.16 1.14 -14.78
C SER A 76 12.94 1.27 -13.48
N SER A 77 12.83 2.41 -12.82
CA SER A 77 13.55 2.69 -11.57
C SER A 77 12.59 2.75 -10.39
N PHE A 78 12.96 2.07 -9.31
CA PHE A 78 12.20 2.00 -8.06
C PHE A 78 13.10 2.43 -6.90
N GLU A 79 12.62 3.35 -6.08
CA GLU A 79 13.36 3.83 -4.91
C GLU A 79 12.44 4.11 -3.74
N VAL A 80 12.88 3.73 -2.53
CA VAL A 80 12.14 3.98 -1.29
C VAL A 80 13.06 4.39 -0.15
N TYR A 81 12.56 5.30 0.70
CA TYR A 81 13.18 5.68 1.96
C TYR A 81 12.31 5.18 3.11
N PHE A 82 12.87 4.39 4.01
CA PHE A 82 12.11 3.77 5.09
C PHE A 82 12.92 3.57 6.37
N THR A 83 12.20 3.26 7.43
CA THR A 83 12.76 2.81 8.71
C THR A 83 12.22 1.42 9.03
N ILE A 84 13.00 0.60 9.71
CA ILE A 84 12.57 -0.73 10.13
C ILE A 84 12.01 -0.63 11.54
N PRO A 85 10.74 -1.06 11.77
CA PRO A 85 10.18 -1.09 13.12
C PRO A 85 11.07 -1.88 14.08
N GLY A 86 11.33 -1.33 15.26
CA GLY A 86 12.17 -1.97 16.28
C GLY A 86 13.69 -1.93 16.04
N ASP A 87 14.17 -1.26 14.98
CA ASP A 87 15.62 -1.01 14.83
C ASP A 87 16.12 -0.10 15.96
N LYS A 88 16.94 -0.69 16.86
CA LYS A 88 17.51 0.00 18.02
C LYS A 88 18.33 1.25 17.65
N ASN A 89 18.86 1.31 16.43
CA ASN A 89 19.67 2.42 15.94
C ASN A 89 18.84 3.49 15.21
N GLU A 90 17.53 3.29 15.08
CA GLU A 90 16.61 4.18 14.36
C GLU A 90 17.18 4.64 13.00
N LYS A 91 17.70 3.69 12.23
CA LYS A 91 18.29 3.99 10.92
C LYS A 91 17.23 4.27 9.90
N THR A 92 17.51 5.25 9.05
CA THR A 92 16.80 5.42 7.78
C THR A 92 17.58 4.67 6.69
N TYR A 93 16.87 3.88 5.92
CA TYR A 93 17.39 3.19 4.75
C TYR A 93 16.92 3.91 3.49
N ASN A 94 17.77 3.91 2.48
CA ASN A 94 17.45 4.28 1.12
C ASN A 94 17.80 3.07 0.26
N TYR A 95 16.81 2.45 -0.33
CA TYR A 95 16.96 1.27 -1.15
C TYR A 95 16.28 1.48 -2.49
N GLY A 96 16.91 1.04 -3.56
CA GLY A 96 16.33 1.08 -4.88
C GLY A 96 17.05 0.16 -5.85
N PHE A 97 16.41 -0.03 -7.00
CA PHE A 97 16.96 -0.75 -8.13
C PHE A 97 16.36 -0.25 -9.45
N CYS A 98 17.11 -0.46 -10.53
CA CYS A 98 16.65 -0.30 -11.89
C CYS A 98 16.57 -1.66 -12.55
N VAL A 99 15.57 -1.87 -13.40
CA VAL A 99 15.32 -3.15 -14.10
C VAL A 99 14.84 -2.87 -15.52
N ASP A 100 15.39 -3.59 -16.48
CA ASP A 100 14.99 -3.60 -17.88
C ASP A 100 14.37 -4.95 -18.29
N GLN A 101 14.19 -5.18 -19.59
CA GLN A 101 13.65 -6.43 -20.14
C GLN A 101 14.59 -7.64 -19.95
N GLU A 102 15.86 -7.43 -19.61
CA GLU A 102 16.84 -8.48 -19.41
C GLU A 102 17.16 -8.76 -17.93
N GLY A 103 16.86 -7.81 -17.04
CA GLY A 103 17.07 -7.93 -15.59
C GLY A 103 17.50 -6.64 -14.91
N VAL A 104 18.17 -6.77 -13.77
CA VAL A 104 18.60 -5.68 -12.92
C VAL A 104 19.82 -4.98 -13.52
N THR A 105 19.66 -3.70 -13.80
CA THR A 105 20.74 -2.82 -14.34
C THR A 105 21.48 -2.10 -13.24
N GLU A 106 20.81 -1.73 -12.16
CA GLU A 106 21.39 -1.06 -11.01
C GLU A 106 20.68 -1.50 -9.71
N GLU A 107 21.42 -1.59 -8.58
CA GLU A 107 20.85 -1.83 -7.26
C GLU A 107 21.69 -1.14 -6.19
N TRP A 108 21.05 -0.45 -5.26
CA TRP A 108 21.74 0.21 -4.17
C TRP A 108 21.03 0.07 -2.84
N LEU A 109 21.81 0.00 -1.77
CA LEU A 109 21.35 0.15 -0.41
C LEU A 109 22.24 1.12 0.34
N ASN A 110 21.65 2.19 0.82
CA ASN A 110 22.27 3.17 1.68
C ASN A 110 21.59 3.16 3.06
N SER A 111 22.35 3.48 4.10
CA SER A 111 21.77 3.62 5.45
C SER A 111 22.33 4.84 6.16
N LYS A 112 21.50 5.47 6.99
CA LYS A 112 21.86 6.63 7.78
C LYS A 112 21.36 6.47 9.22
N ALA A 113 22.28 6.48 10.20
CA ALA A 113 21.89 6.51 11.60
C ALA A 113 21.23 7.87 11.95
N LYS A 114 20.38 7.90 12.96
CA LYS A 114 19.67 9.12 13.41
C LYS A 114 20.61 10.30 13.66
N THR A 115 21.79 10.03 14.20
CA THR A 115 22.82 11.04 14.51
C THR A 115 23.72 11.41 13.35
N ALA A 116 23.70 10.63 12.25
CA ALA A 116 24.55 10.85 11.09
C ALA A 116 23.98 11.96 10.18
N ARG A 117 24.88 12.73 9.55
CA ARG A 117 24.50 13.77 8.58
C ARG A 117 24.33 13.25 7.16
N LYS A 118 25.05 12.17 6.81
CA LYS A 118 25.09 11.60 5.44
C LYS A 118 24.72 10.12 5.47
N TYR A 119 24.20 9.65 4.36
CA TYR A 119 24.05 8.23 4.10
C TYR A 119 25.41 7.56 3.88
N SER A 120 25.53 6.31 4.29
CA SER A 120 26.67 5.43 4.01
C SER A 120 26.18 4.30 3.11
N THR A 121 26.90 4.02 2.04
CA THR A 121 26.60 2.90 1.14
C THR A 121 26.85 1.58 1.86
N VAL A 122 25.89 0.69 1.77
CA VAL A 122 25.98 -0.69 2.28
C VAL A 122 26.42 -1.61 1.15
N PHE A 123 25.80 -1.46 -0.01
CA PHE A 123 26.25 -2.06 -1.25
C PHE A 123 25.76 -1.21 -2.44
N TYR A 124 26.43 -1.40 -3.57
CA TYR A 124 26.05 -0.87 -4.86
C TYR A 124 26.39 -1.89 -5.95
N ARG A 125 25.50 -2.03 -6.93
CA ARG A 125 25.67 -2.81 -8.14
C ARG A 125 25.32 -1.94 -9.33
N GLY A 126 26.22 -1.82 -10.30
CA GLY A 126 25.96 -1.21 -11.61
C GLY A 126 25.93 -2.28 -12.71
N ASN A 127 25.93 -1.82 -13.96
CA ASN A 127 25.84 -2.69 -15.14
C ASN A 127 27.08 -3.56 -15.39
N SER A 128 28.20 -3.30 -14.72
CA SER A 128 29.44 -4.05 -14.91
C SER A 128 29.95 -4.63 -13.58
N ASP A 129 30.67 -5.76 -13.65
CA ASP A 129 31.29 -6.40 -12.48
C ASP A 129 32.26 -5.48 -11.75
N SER A 130 32.86 -4.51 -12.46
CA SER A 130 33.75 -3.49 -11.87
C SER A 130 33.00 -2.48 -10.98
N GLU A 131 31.68 -2.38 -11.11
CA GLU A 131 30.82 -1.47 -10.36
C GLU A 131 30.11 -2.16 -9.18
N LEU A 132 30.58 -3.34 -8.77
CA LEU A 132 30.03 -4.07 -7.64
C LEU A 132 30.77 -3.73 -6.34
N ASP A 133 30.15 -2.92 -5.50
CA ASP A 133 30.60 -2.65 -4.13
C ASP A 133 29.75 -3.39 -3.09
N LEU A 134 30.35 -4.32 -2.37
CA LEU A 134 29.74 -5.06 -1.26
C LEU A 134 30.37 -4.71 0.10
N SER A 135 31.09 -3.59 0.19
CA SER A 135 31.95 -3.26 1.34
C SER A 135 31.22 -3.16 2.67
N GLY A 136 29.93 -2.79 2.68
CA GLY A 136 29.09 -2.72 3.89
C GLY A 136 28.41 -4.03 4.29
N LEU A 137 28.62 -5.12 3.52
CA LEU A 137 28.18 -6.48 3.88
C LEU A 137 29.29 -7.28 4.57
N PRO A 138 28.97 -8.34 5.33
CA PRO A 138 29.95 -9.18 6.01
C PRO A 138 30.97 -9.80 5.04
N LYS A 139 32.26 -9.74 5.37
CA LYS A 139 33.36 -10.19 4.49
C LYS A 139 33.19 -11.64 4.01
N ASN A 140 32.76 -12.54 4.90
CA ASN A 140 32.55 -13.97 4.61
C ASN A 140 31.39 -14.25 3.64
N SER A 141 30.48 -13.31 3.43
CA SER A 141 29.33 -13.49 2.54
C SER A 141 29.52 -12.90 1.15
N ARG A 142 30.49 -12.00 0.97
CA ARG A 142 30.71 -11.28 -0.30
C ARG A 142 31.07 -12.19 -1.48
N GLY A 143 31.91 -13.22 -1.21
CA GLY A 143 32.27 -14.21 -2.20
C GLY A 143 31.09 -15.02 -2.70
N ASN A 144 30.23 -15.45 -1.80
CA ASN A 144 29.02 -16.23 -2.16
C ASN A 144 28.04 -15.39 -2.99
N ILE A 145 27.87 -14.10 -2.62
CA ILE A 145 27.02 -13.20 -3.44
C ILE A 145 27.58 -13.09 -4.83
N LYS A 146 28.90 -12.81 -5.00
CA LYS A 146 29.53 -12.66 -6.32
C LYS A 146 29.39 -13.87 -7.21
N ILE A 147 29.41 -15.07 -6.63
CA ILE A 147 29.31 -16.34 -7.38
C ILE A 147 27.87 -16.63 -7.81
N ALA A 148 26.89 -16.30 -6.93
CA ALA A 148 25.49 -16.69 -7.11
C ALA A 148 24.60 -15.52 -7.60
N LEU A 149 25.17 -14.35 -7.88
CA LEU A 149 24.41 -13.19 -8.34
C LEU A 149 24.19 -13.27 -9.85
N GLU A 150 22.94 -13.47 -10.23
CA GLU A 150 22.50 -13.46 -11.62
C GLU A 150 21.89 -12.11 -12.02
N LYS A 151 21.67 -11.91 -13.30
CA LYS A 151 21.21 -10.62 -13.84
C LYS A 151 19.82 -10.26 -13.30
N GLN A 152 18.92 -11.25 -13.16
CA GLN A 152 17.54 -11.06 -12.72
C GLN A 152 17.39 -10.98 -11.19
N VAL A 153 18.45 -11.29 -10.43
CA VAL A 153 18.38 -11.47 -8.98
C VAL A 153 18.91 -10.24 -8.25
N LEU A 154 18.12 -9.73 -7.28
CA LEU A 154 18.55 -8.64 -6.39
C LEU A 154 19.49 -9.16 -5.28
N ILE A 155 20.51 -8.35 -4.95
CA ILE A 155 21.42 -8.62 -3.83
C ILE A 155 20.66 -8.77 -2.51
N ILE A 156 19.59 -7.99 -2.29
CA ILE A 156 18.74 -8.10 -1.10
C ILE A 156 18.08 -9.46 -1.02
N SER A 157 17.46 -9.93 -2.10
CA SER A 157 16.76 -11.22 -2.16
C SER A 157 17.74 -12.39 -1.94
N LEU A 158 18.82 -12.42 -2.72
CA LEU A 158 19.89 -13.42 -2.59
C LEU A 158 20.55 -13.38 -1.20
N GLY A 159 20.91 -12.20 -0.71
CA GLY A 159 21.53 -12.02 0.60
C GLY A 159 20.65 -12.50 1.75
N ALA A 160 19.32 -12.30 1.64
CA ALA A 160 18.36 -12.84 2.61
C ALA A 160 18.32 -14.37 2.56
N LYS A 161 18.36 -14.98 1.35
CA LYS A 161 18.48 -16.43 1.17
C LYS A 161 19.75 -16.97 1.79
N LEU A 162 20.86 -16.24 1.64
CA LEU A 162 22.15 -16.56 2.28
C LEU A 162 22.22 -16.20 3.79
N LYS A 163 21.08 -15.83 4.40
CA LYS A 163 20.94 -15.50 5.84
C LYS A 163 21.78 -14.31 6.29
N ILE A 164 22.06 -13.35 5.41
CA ILE A 164 22.73 -12.10 5.78
C ILE A 164 21.69 -11.22 6.50
N SER A 165 21.89 -11.00 7.79
CA SER A 165 20.91 -10.37 8.68
C SER A 165 20.38 -9.02 8.14
N LYS A 166 21.26 -8.19 7.55
CA LYS A 166 20.87 -6.88 7.00
C LYS A 166 19.95 -7.05 5.77
N CYS A 167 20.32 -7.92 4.82
CA CYS A 167 19.50 -8.22 3.65
C CYS A 167 18.15 -8.82 4.06
N LYS A 168 18.17 -9.75 5.04
CA LYS A 168 16.94 -10.33 5.57
C LYS A 168 16.04 -9.26 6.18
N ALA A 169 16.56 -8.35 7.00
CA ALA A 169 15.77 -7.30 7.63
C ALA A 169 15.11 -6.35 6.61
N ILE A 170 15.82 -6.02 5.52
CA ILE A 170 15.26 -5.21 4.43
C ILE A 170 14.17 -5.98 3.68
N ARG A 171 14.43 -7.23 3.26
CA ARG A 171 13.43 -8.05 2.59
C ARG A 171 12.19 -8.27 3.45
N ASP A 172 12.38 -8.55 4.73
CA ASP A 172 11.28 -8.77 5.68
C ASP A 172 10.42 -7.49 5.84
N TRP A 173 11.02 -6.28 5.72
CA TRP A 173 10.27 -5.03 5.70
C TRP A 173 9.34 -4.93 4.49
N PHE A 174 9.77 -5.34 3.29
CA PHE A 174 8.89 -5.40 2.13
C PHE A 174 7.80 -6.47 2.27
N MET A 175 8.15 -7.61 2.85
CA MET A 175 7.25 -8.76 2.99
C MET A 175 6.08 -8.54 3.97
N ILE A 176 6.21 -7.60 4.92
CA ILE A 176 5.16 -7.32 5.91
C ILE A 176 4.16 -6.26 5.47
N ASN A 177 4.37 -5.63 4.32
CA ASN A 177 3.44 -4.67 3.77
C ASN A 177 2.23 -5.39 3.17
N GLU A 178 1.06 -4.78 3.30
CA GLU A 178 -0.19 -5.36 2.80
C GLU A 178 -0.72 -4.53 1.62
N PHE A 179 -1.34 -5.23 0.67
CA PHE A 179 -1.85 -4.65 -0.57
C PHE A 179 -3.30 -5.08 -0.78
N ALA A 180 -4.15 -4.14 -1.22
CA ALA A 180 -5.54 -4.43 -1.56
C ALA A 180 -5.99 -3.58 -2.75
N ASP A 181 -6.27 -4.22 -3.89
CA ASP A 181 -6.84 -3.59 -5.06
C ASP A 181 -8.34 -3.87 -5.12
N PHE A 182 -9.17 -2.85 -4.85
CA PHE A 182 -10.62 -2.96 -5.00
C PHE A 182 -11.13 -2.50 -6.36
N GLY A 183 -10.27 -1.95 -7.19
CA GLY A 183 -10.54 -1.66 -8.61
C GLY A 183 -10.54 -2.92 -9.47
N ASP A 184 -9.72 -3.93 -9.10
CA ASP A 184 -9.68 -5.22 -9.80
C ASP A 184 -10.77 -6.19 -9.29
N PRO A 185 -11.70 -6.66 -10.17
CA PRO A 185 -12.76 -7.59 -9.79
C PRO A 185 -12.26 -8.95 -9.29
N VAL A 186 -11.12 -9.44 -9.81
CA VAL A 186 -10.55 -10.75 -9.45
C VAL A 186 -9.95 -10.69 -8.04
N THR A 187 -9.12 -9.69 -7.79
CA THR A 187 -8.53 -9.43 -6.47
C THR A 187 -9.63 -9.21 -5.42
N ASN A 188 -10.64 -8.40 -5.74
CA ASN A 188 -11.78 -8.17 -4.87
C ASN A 188 -12.55 -9.46 -4.54
N PHE A 189 -12.69 -10.38 -5.51
CA PHE A 189 -13.32 -11.68 -5.30
C PHE A 189 -12.53 -12.54 -4.29
N PHE A 190 -11.20 -12.56 -4.38
CA PHE A 190 -10.36 -13.30 -3.44
C PHE A 190 -10.30 -12.64 -2.07
N LEU A 191 -10.14 -11.33 -2.00
CA LEU A 191 -10.14 -10.57 -0.74
C LEU A 191 -11.43 -10.80 0.06
N SER A 192 -12.59 -10.77 -0.61
CA SER A 192 -13.89 -10.98 0.05
C SER A 192 -14.10 -12.38 0.65
N ARG A 193 -13.16 -13.31 0.41
CA ARG A 193 -13.18 -14.68 0.97
C ARG A 193 -12.12 -14.90 2.03
N ARG A 194 -11.22 -13.96 2.25
CA ARG A 194 -10.26 -14.05 3.34
C ARG A 194 -10.95 -13.94 4.68
N LEU A 195 -10.54 -14.76 5.62
CA LEU A 195 -11.02 -14.76 6.99
C LEU A 195 -9.91 -14.24 7.92
N PRO A 196 -10.26 -13.49 8.95
CA PRO A 196 -9.31 -13.14 10.00
C PRO A 196 -8.62 -14.38 10.56
N ARG A 197 -7.33 -14.27 10.82
CA ARG A 197 -6.55 -15.39 11.36
C ARG A 197 -7.16 -15.87 12.68
N GLY A 198 -7.47 -17.16 12.77
CA GLY A 198 -8.12 -17.75 13.93
C GLY A 198 -9.65 -17.52 14.01
N PHE A 199 -10.25 -16.81 13.05
CA PHE A 199 -11.69 -16.49 13.07
C PHE A 199 -12.58 -17.73 13.17
N VAL A 200 -12.16 -18.82 12.58
CA VAL A 200 -12.92 -20.07 12.53
C VAL A 200 -12.98 -20.78 13.90
N ASP A 201 -11.88 -20.75 14.63
CA ASP A 201 -11.67 -21.57 15.83
C ASP A 201 -11.69 -20.76 17.13
N ASP A 202 -11.48 -19.44 17.09
CA ASP A 202 -11.33 -18.59 18.25
C ASP A 202 -12.48 -17.57 18.39
N LYS A 203 -13.31 -17.78 19.41
CA LYS A 203 -14.41 -16.88 19.75
C LYS A 203 -13.96 -15.46 20.12
N ASN A 204 -12.73 -15.29 20.66
CA ASN A 204 -12.22 -13.96 20.96
C ASN A 204 -11.91 -13.18 19.67
N VAL A 205 -11.44 -13.87 18.63
CA VAL A 205 -11.24 -13.27 17.30
C VAL A 205 -12.59 -12.85 16.71
N GLN A 206 -13.61 -13.73 16.77
CA GLN A 206 -14.97 -13.40 16.33
C GLN A 206 -15.51 -12.17 17.07
N GLN A 207 -15.32 -12.10 18.39
CA GLN A 207 -15.76 -10.97 19.20
C GLN A 207 -15.06 -9.66 18.81
N LYS A 208 -13.75 -9.67 18.54
CA LYS A 208 -13.02 -8.51 18.04
C LYS A 208 -13.54 -8.02 16.68
N VAL A 209 -13.92 -8.95 15.80
CA VAL A 209 -14.56 -8.61 14.53
C VAL A 209 -15.93 -7.96 14.77
N VAL A 210 -16.74 -8.47 15.70
CA VAL A 210 -18.02 -7.85 16.09
C VAL A 210 -17.79 -6.43 16.62
N GLU A 211 -16.81 -6.24 17.50
CA GLU A 211 -16.45 -4.91 18.04
C GLU A 211 -16.00 -3.94 16.94
N TYR A 212 -15.24 -4.42 15.97
CA TYR A 212 -14.88 -3.65 14.80
C TYR A 212 -16.11 -3.25 13.98
N PHE A 213 -17.03 -4.19 13.73
CA PHE A 213 -18.28 -3.93 13.02
C PHE A 213 -19.19 -2.96 13.79
N ALA A 214 -19.23 -3.02 15.11
CA ALA A 214 -20.03 -2.12 15.93
C ALA A 214 -19.70 -0.64 15.71
N SER A 215 -18.53 -0.33 15.15
CA SER A 215 -18.16 1.03 14.78
C SER A 215 -18.91 1.59 13.56
N PHE A 216 -19.59 0.74 12.77
CA PHE A 216 -20.30 1.13 11.54
C PHE A 216 -21.57 0.31 11.24
N ASP A 217 -21.72 -0.87 11.80
CA ASP A 217 -22.92 -1.71 11.67
C ASP A 217 -23.20 -2.42 13.02
N GLU A 218 -24.06 -1.84 13.82
CA GLU A 218 -24.41 -2.38 15.14
C GLU A 218 -25.34 -3.59 15.08
N HIS A 219 -25.83 -3.99 13.90
CA HIS A 219 -26.81 -5.06 13.78
C HIS A 219 -26.18 -6.45 13.89
N ILE A 220 -24.93 -6.62 13.49
CA ILE A 220 -24.19 -7.87 13.64
C ILE A 220 -23.76 -8.02 15.11
N LYS A 221 -24.25 -9.05 15.78
CA LYS A 221 -24.00 -9.29 17.22
C LYS A 221 -23.03 -10.44 17.49
N ASP A 222 -22.95 -11.42 16.61
CA ASP A 222 -22.02 -12.56 16.71
C ASP A 222 -21.93 -13.26 15.34
N PHE A 223 -21.10 -14.28 15.28
CA PHE A 223 -20.97 -15.16 14.11
C PHE A 223 -21.16 -16.63 14.52
N ARG A 224 -21.86 -17.37 13.66
CA ARG A 224 -21.91 -18.82 13.72
C ARG A 224 -21.04 -19.41 12.61
N VAL A 225 -20.05 -20.20 13.02
CA VAL A 225 -19.13 -20.88 12.11
C VAL A 225 -19.37 -22.38 12.21
N GLU A 226 -19.67 -23.01 11.10
CA GLU A 226 -19.92 -24.45 10.99
C GLU A 226 -18.97 -25.05 9.96
N LYS A 227 -18.27 -26.13 10.33
CA LYS A 227 -17.44 -26.89 9.40
C LYS A 227 -18.35 -27.71 8.50
N VAL A 228 -18.15 -27.55 7.18
CA VAL A 228 -18.90 -28.31 6.17
C VAL A 228 -18.08 -29.52 5.76
N PRO A 229 -18.70 -30.73 5.64
CA PRO A 229 -18.00 -31.89 5.12
C PRO A 229 -17.43 -31.61 3.73
N SER A 230 -16.14 -31.93 3.51
CA SER A 230 -15.51 -31.81 2.19
C SER A 230 -15.96 -32.98 1.29
N ASP A 231 -16.31 -32.69 0.06
CA ASP A 231 -16.72 -33.70 -0.94
C ASP A 231 -15.52 -34.46 -1.53
N GLY A 232 -14.61 -34.92 -0.68
CA GLY A 232 -13.62 -35.98 -0.99
C GLY A 232 -12.47 -35.67 -1.93
N GLU A 233 -12.43 -34.56 -2.66
CA GLU A 233 -11.37 -34.27 -3.66
C GLU A 233 -10.42 -33.11 -3.30
N SER A 234 -10.74 -32.30 -2.29
CA SER A 234 -9.83 -31.25 -1.80
C SER A 234 -9.58 -31.39 -0.31
N ASN A 235 -8.31 -31.31 0.09
CA ASN A 235 -7.90 -31.26 1.51
C ASN A 235 -8.24 -29.92 2.18
N GLU A 236 -8.97 -29.02 1.52
CA GLU A 236 -9.35 -27.73 2.05
C GLU A 236 -10.58 -27.83 2.93
N GLU A 237 -10.45 -27.37 4.17
CA GLU A 237 -11.56 -27.27 5.10
C GLU A 237 -12.53 -26.18 4.64
N LYS A 238 -13.80 -26.55 4.42
CA LYS A 238 -14.84 -25.59 4.04
C LYS A 238 -15.66 -25.22 5.27
N TYR A 239 -15.98 -23.93 5.38
CA TYR A 239 -16.76 -23.39 6.50
C TYR A 239 -17.98 -22.64 5.98
N LYS A 240 -19.10 -22.81 6.67
CA LYS A 240 -20.28 -21.98 6.51
C LYS A 240 -20.29 -20.94 7.63
N ILE A 241 -20.31 -19.67 7.28
CA ILE A 241 -20.31 -18.56 8.21
C ILE A 241 -21.61 -17.79 8.07
N ASN A 242 -22.35 -17.66 9.17
CA ASN A 242 -23.53 -16.83 9.27
C ASN A 242 -23.29 -15.68 10.25
N ALA A 243 -23.68 -14.47 9.87
CA ALA A 243 -23.79 -13.33 10.78
C ALA A 243 -25.08 -13.45 11.57
N LEU A 244 -25.01 -13.16 12.87
CA LEU A 244 -26.16 -13.21 13.78
C LEU A 244 -26.66 -11.79 14.05
N HIS A 245 -27.91 -11.53 13.64
CA HIS A 245 -28.58 -10.25 13.83
C HIS A 245 -29.67 -10.37 14.88
N LYS A 246 -29.80 -9.38 15.79
CA LYS A 246 -30.87 -9.37 16.75
C LYS A 246 -32.21 -9.08 16.04
N LYS A 247 -33.23 -9.93 16.26
CA LYS A 247 -34.58 -9.68 15.74
C LYS A 247 -35.24 -8.49 16.45
N ILE A 248 -36.11 -7.79 15.74
CA ILE A 248 -36.86 -6.65 16.28
C ILE A 248 -37.79 -7.17 17.42
N ASP A 249 -37.78 -6.44 18.53
CA ASP A 249 -38.62 -6.71 19.71
C ASP A 249 -38.50 -8.15 20.28
N SER A 250 -37.36 -8.80 20.09
CA SER A 250 -37.07 -10.15 20.55
C SER A 250 -35.61 -10.31 20.97
N ASP A 251 -35.33 -11.26 21.85
CA ASP A 251 -33.97 -11.69 22.16
C ASP A 251 -33.47 -12.81 21.23
N GLU A 252 -34.27 -13.21 20.26
CA GLU A 252 -33.86 -14.19 19.26
C GLU A 252 -32.91 -13.58 18.22
N MET A 253 -32.04 -14.41 17.66
CA MET A 253 -31.15 -14.05 16.57
C MET A 253 -31.67 -14.56 15.22
N ALA A 254 -31.55 -13.72 14.20
CA ALA A 254 -31.71 -14.13 12.83
C ALA A 254 -30.31 -14.46 12.28
N GLU A 255 -30.20 -15.50 11.47
CA GLU A 255 -28.95 -15.91 10.83
C GLU A 255 -28.97 -15.53 9.36
N ILE A 256 -27.98 -14.77 8.95
CA ILE A 256 -27.78 -14.37 7.55
C ILE A 256 -26.43 -14.94 7.09
N PRO A 257 -26.37 -15.71 5.99
CA PRO A 257 -25.08 -16.13 5.43
C PRO A 257 -24.17 -14.92 5.18
N LEU A 258 -22.92 -14.98 5.61
CA LEU A 258 -21.98 -13.86 5.46
C LEU A 258 -21.94 -13.32 4.02
N GLY A 259 -21.97 -14.21 3.02
CA GLY A 259 -21.99 -13.81 1.61
C GLY A 259 -23.29 -13.09 1.14
N ALA A 260 -24.33 -13.06 1.97
CA ALA A 260 -25.57 -12.33 1.71
C ALA A 260 -25.61 -10.94 2.38
N GLU A 261 -24.59 -10.60 3.16
CA GLU A 261 -24.43 -9.27 3.74
C GLU A 261 -24.19 -8.19 2.67
N SER A 262 -24.30 -6.92 3.06
CA SER A 262 -24.08 -5.81 2.15
C SER A 262 -22.66 -5.83 1.57
N ALA A 263 -22.48 -5.33 0.35
CA ALA A 263 -21.13 -5.24 -0.27
C ALA A 263 -20.15 -4.40 0.57
N GLY A 264 -20.64 -3.38 1.29
CA GLY A 264 -19.84 -2.59 2.21
C GLY A 264 -19.40 -3.39 3.43
N THR A 265 -20.32 -4.14 4.04
CA THR A 265 -20.05 -5.06 5.16
C THR A 265 -19.01 -6.10 4.77
N LEU A 266 -19.18 -6.75 3.60
CA LEU A 266 -18.23 -7.74 3.08
C LEU A 266 -16.84 -7.14 2.83
N LYS A 267 -16.77 -5.92 2.30
CA LYS A 267 -15.50 -5.23 2.09
C LYS A 267 -14.80 -4.91 3.41
N MET A 268 -15.51 -4.40 4.40
CA MET A 268 -14.93 -4.12 5.72
C MET A 268 -14.48 -5.42 6.40
N PHE A 269 -15.19 -6.51 6.23
CA PHE A 269 -14.80 -7.83 6.71
C PHE A 269 -13.49 -8.30 6.04
N ALA A 270 -13.39 -8.12 4.73
CA ALA A 270 -12.21 -8.49 3.95
C ALA A 270 -10.96 -7.65 4.31
N LEU A 271 -11.13 -6.38 4.67
CA LEU A 271 -10.04 -5.50 5.08
C LEU A 271 -9.55 -5.76 6.51
N TYR A 272 -10.34 -6.42 7.34
CA TYR A 272 -10.04 -6.56 8.76
C TYR A 272 -8.76 -7.36 9.06
N PRO A 273 -8.47 -8.49 8.38
CA PRO A 273 -7.25 -9.26 8.60
C PRO A 273 -5.98 -8.44 8.34
N GLU A 274 -5.93 -7.78 7.18
CA GLU A 274 -4.79 -6.98 6.77
C GLU A 274 -4.64 -5.75 7.68
N LEU A 275 -5.75 -5.11 8.05
CA LEU A 275 -5.75 -3.99 9.00
C LEU A 275 -5.13 -4.39 10.34
N GLN A 276 -5.50 -5.55 10.89
CA GLN A 276 -4.92 -6.06 12.13
C GLN A 276 -3.41 -6.28 12.00
N GLU A 277 -2.98 -6.97 10.95
CA GLU A 277 -1.55 -7.26 10.72
C GLU A 277 -0.72 -5.99 10.58
N VAL A 278 -1.21 -5.05 9.79
CA VAL A 278 -0.54 -3.76 9.57
C VAL A 278 -0.40 -2.96 10.88
N LEU A 279 -1.48 -2.89 11.68
CA LEU A 279 -1.45 -2.19 12.98
C LEU A 279 -0.53 -2.89 13.99
N GLU A 280 -0.47 -4.21 13.98
CA GLU A 280 0.43 -4.98 14.86
C GLU A 280 1.90 -4.83 14.46
N LYS A 281 2.19 -4.90 13.16
CA LYS A 281 3.57 -4.85 12.63
C LYS A 281 4.12 -3.43 12.46
N GLY A 282 3.26 -2.42 12.42
CA GLY A 282 3.67 -1.05 12.09
C GLY A 282 4.13 -0.91 10.63
N SER A 283 3.51 -1.64 9.72
CA SER A 283 3.84 -1.71 8.30
C SER A 283 2.99 -0.77 7.44
N VAL A 284 3.15 -0.83 6.12
CA VAL A 284 2.36 -0.06 5.16
C VAL A 284 1.18 -0.89 4.68
N PHE A 285 0.00 -0.29 4.66
CA PHE A 285 -1.16 -0.79 3.95
C PHE A 285 -1.41 0.07 2.72
N PHE A 286 -1.26 -0.48 1.54
CA PHE A 286 -1.58 0.22 0.31
C PHE A 286 -2.90 -0.30 -0.27
N ILE A 287 -3.86 0.59 -0.45
CA ILE A 287 -5.21 0.24 -0.94
C ILE A 287 -5.50 1.04 -2.20
N ASP A 288 -5.73 0.36 -3.33
CA ASP A 288 -6.27 1.00 -4.52
C ASP A 288 -7.80 1.07 -4.44
N GLU A 289 -8.38 2.23 -4.78
CA GLU A 289 -9.81 2.52 -4.72
C GLU A 289 -10.49 2.21 -3.37
N LEU A 290 -9.93 2.72 -2.28
CA LEU A 290 -10.49 2.51 -0.93
C LEU A 290 -11.97 2.83 -0.84
N ASN A 291 -12.45 3.87 -1.53
CA ASN A 291 -13.85 4.29 -1.52
C ASN A 291 -14.82 3.34 -2.26
N ALA A 292 -14.33 2.43 -3.11
CA ALA A 292 -15.19 1.54 -3.87
C ALA A 292 -16.16 0.77 -2.96
N ARG A 293 -17.47 0.90 -3.18
CA ARG A 293 -18.56 0.25 -2.41
C ARG A 293 -18.65 0.61 -0.92
N LEU A 294 -17.91 1.63 -0.45
CA LEU A 294 -18.01 2.10 0.92
C LEU A 294 -18.73 3.45 0.99
N HIS A 295 -19.57 3.61 2.00
CA HIS A 295 -20.11 4.92 2.33
C HIS A 295 -18.96 5.85 2.81
N PRO A 296 -18.93 7.16 2.45
CA PRO A 296 -17.86 8.07 2.85
C PRO A 296 -17.56 8.11 4.35
N LEU A 297 -18.57 7.93 5.21
CA LEU A 297 -18.37 7.85 6.66
C LEU A 297 -17.59 6.61 7.08
N LEU A 298 -17.73 5.47 6.37
CA LEU A 298 -16.95 4.27 6.64
C LEU A 298 -15.48 4.48 6.26
N VAL A 299 -15.24 5.08 5.09
CA VAL A 299 -13.89 5.49 4.68
C VAL A 299 -13.26 6.40 5.74
N ARG A 300 -14.00 7.41 6.21
CA ARG A 300 -13.54 8.30 7.27
C ARG A 300 -13.19 7.56 8.57
N ASN A 301 -14.03 6.63 8.99
CA ASN A 301 -13.77 5.82 10.20
C ASN A 301 -12.51 4.97 10.04
N PHE A 302 -12.32 4.37 8.86
CA PHE A 302 -11.12 3.61 8.53
C PHE A 302 -9.86 4.49 8.59
N LEU A 303 -9.89 5.70 8.03
CA LEU A 303 -8.79 6.67 8.13
C LEU A 303 -8.48 7.06 9.58
N LEU A 304 -9.52 7.28 10.40
CA LEU A 304 -9.36 7.63 11.80
C LEU A 304 -8.64 6.55 12.60
N THR A 305 -8.72 5.28 12.21
CA THR A 305 -7.95 4.20 12.83
C THR A 305 -6.44 4.44 12.71
N PHE A 306 -5.96 4.86 11.55
CA PHE A 306 -4.54 5.18 11.34
C PHE A 306 -4.13 6.52 11.96
N LEU A 307 -5.04 7.49 11.96
CA LEU A 307 -4.79 8.82 12.49
C LEU A 307 -4.84 8.89 14.04
N ASN A 308 -5.42 7.89 14.69
CA ASN A 308 -5.54 7.84 16.15
C ASN A 308 -4.30 7.17 16.77
N PRO A 309 -3.44 7.92 17.51
CA PRO A 309 -2.22 7.36 18.09
C PRO A 309 -2.49 6.33 19.20
N ASN A 310 -3.70 6.28 19.77
CA ASN A 310 -4.07 5.28 20.77
C ASN A 310 -4.44 3.93 20.13
N ILE A 311 -4.80 3.91 18.86
CA ILE A 311 -5.09 2.71 18.08
C ILE A 311 -3.84 2.30 17.31
N ASN A 312 -3.27 3.23 16.56
CA ASN A 312 -2.08 3.04 15.74
C ASN A 312 -0.79 3.23 16.56
N VAL A 313 -0.58 2.40 17.55
CA VAL A 313 0.54 2.50 18.51
C VAL A 313 1.90 2.13 17.89
N ASN A 314 1.90 1.31 16.84
CA ASN A 314 3.11 0.88 16.14
C ASN A 314 3.41 1.72 14.89
N HIS A 315 2.67 2.83 14.68
CA HIS A 315 2.87 3.77 13.58
C HIS A 315 2.74 3.14 12.18
N ALA A 316 1.77 2.27 12.01
CA ALA A 316 1.37 1.77 10.70
C ALA A 316 0.97 2.93 9.77
N GLN A 317 1.18 2.74 8.47
CA GLN A 317 0.91 3.77 7.47
C GLN A 317 -0.15 3.27 6.47
N LEU A 318 -1.11 4.12 6.14
CA LEU A 318 -2.08 3.87 5.09
C LEU A 318 -1.74 4.75 3.89
N VAL A 319 -1.48 4.12 2.75
CA VAL A 319 -1.44 4.78 1.44
C VAL A 319 -2.67 4.32 0.67
N PHE A 320 -3.44 5.22 0.11
CA PHE A 320 -4.62 4.81 -0.65
C PHE A 320 -4.93 5.75 -1.79
N THR A 321 -5.50 5.20 -2.85
CA THR A 321 -6.08 5.98 -3.92
C THR A 321 -7.59 6.13 -3.72
N THR A 322 -8.15 7.22 -4.20
CA THR A 322 -9.58 7.49 -4.08
C THR A 322 -10.06 8.50 -5.11
N HIS A 323 -11.34 8.40 -5.44
CA HIS A 323 -12.12 9.43 -6.15
C HIS A 323 -13.05 10.20 -5.21
N ASP A 324 -13.14 9.79 -3.93
CA ASP A 324 -14.04 10.39 -2.95
C ASP A 324 -13.45 11.69 -2.39
N THR A 325 -13.97 12.82 -2.82
CA THR A 325 -13.55 14.15 -2.35
C THR A 325 -14.01 14.49 -0.94
N TRP A 326 -14.91 13.70 -0.36
CA TRP A 326 -15.44 13.90 1.00
C TRP A 326 -14.36 13.85 2.08
N GLN A 327 -13.30 13.07 1.80
CA GLN A 327 -12.16 12.96 2.70
C GLN A 327 -11.15 14.11 2.52
N LEU A 328 -11.30 14.91 1.45
CA LEU A 328 -10.42 16.04 1.14
C LEU A 328 -10.72 17.25 2.02
N SER A 329 -10.50 17.09 3.30
CA SER A 329 -10.86 18.05 4.34
C SER A 329 -9.66 18.41 5.21
N ASN A 330 -9.45 19.73 5.42
CA ASN A 330 -8.43 20.26 6.33
C ASN A 330 -8.66 19.90 7.81
N GLN A 331 -9.86 19.39 8.15
CA GLN A 331 -10.17 18.87 9.49
C GLN A 331 -9.76 17.40 9.65
N LEU A 332 -9.58 16.67 8.54
CA LEU A 332 -9.23 15.26 8.57
C LEU A 332 -7.77 15.03 8.17
N LEU A 333 -7.32 15.61 7.06
CA LEU A 333 -6.01 15.38 6.48
C LEU A 333 -5.18 16.67 6.47
N ARG A 334 -3.88 16.52 6.71
CA ARG A 334 -2.89 17.58 6.53
C ARG A 334 -2.54 17.72 5.06
N ARG A 335 -1.97 18.87 4.67
CA ARG A 335 -1.55 19.12 3.29
C ARG A 335 -0.49 18.13 2.79
N ASP A 336 0.40 17.69 3.66
CA ASP A 336 1.45 16.71 3.37
C ASP A 336 0.93 15.25 3.33
N GLU A 337 -0.31 15.01 3.76
CA GLU A 337 -1.03 13.74 3.65
C GLU A 337 -1.88 13.66 2.36
N ILE A 338 -1.98 14.74 1.61
CA ILE A 338 -2.78 14.83 0.37
C ILE A 338 -1.86 14.92 -0.83
N TRP A 339 -2.08 14.03 -1.78
CA TRP A 339 -1.30 13.90 -3.01
C TRP A 339 -2.21 13.89 -4.22
N PHE A 340 -1.75 14.45 -5.33
CA PHE A 340 -2.46 14.52 -6.59
C PHE A 340 -1.66 13.86 -7.70
N VAL A 341 -2.36 13.13 -8.58
CA VAL A 341 -1.80 12.55 -9.80
C VAL A 341 -2.46 13.21 -11.00
N GLU A 342 -1.65 13.82 -11.83
CA GLU A 342 -2.08 14.47 -13.07
C GLU A 342 -1.36 13.86 -14.26
N LYS A 343 -2.07 13.68 -15.37
CA LYS A 343 -1.52 13.17 -16.62
C LYS A 343 -1.49 14.30 -17.64
N ASP A 344 -0.33 14.52 -18.26
CA ASP A 344 -0.14 15.49 -19.31
C ASP A 344 -0.68 15.00 -20.68
N ASP A 345 -0.64 15.88 -21.69
CA ASP A 345 -1.10 15.57 -23.05
C ASP A 345 -0.30 14.47 -23.74
N ARG A 346 0.90 14.13 -23.24
CA ARG A 346 1.73 13.04 -23.73
C ARG A 346 1.45 11.72 -23.01
N GLY A 347 0.55 11.73 -22.02
CA GLY A 347 0.22 10.56 -21.23
C GLY A 347 1.15 10.31 -20.05
N VAL A 348 2.07 11.24 -19.75
CA VAL A 348 3.00 11.15 -18.60
C VAL A 348 2.28 11.56 -17.32
N SER A 349 2.33 10.72 -16.32
CA SER A 349 1.73 10.98 -15.00
C SER A 349 2.75 11.61 -14.06
N THR A 350 2.33 12.62 -13.31
CA THR A 350 3.13 13.30 -12.29
C THR A 350 2.40 13.25 -10.95
N LEU A 351 3.13 12.90 -9.88
CA LEU A 351 2.65 12.89 -8.51
C LEU A 351 3.21 14.10 -7.75
N TYR A 352 2.35 14.86 -7.07
CA TYR A 352 2.76 16.00 -6.23
C TYR A 352 1.90 16.13 -4.98
N SER A 353 2.50 16.69 -3.91
CA SER A 353 1.81 16.94 -2.64
C SER A 353 1.10 18.28 -2.62
N LEU A 354 -0.07 18.36 -1.97
CA LEU A 354 -0.72 19.64 -1.69
C LEU A 354 0.17 20.58 -0.83
N ALA A 355 1.09 20.02 -0.03
CA ALA A 355 2.03 20.80 0.76
C ALA A 355 3.07 21.54 -0.10
N ASP A 356 3.43 20.98 -1.26
CA ASP A 356 4.40 21.54 -2.19
C ASP A 356 3.74 22.40 -3.27
N PHE A 357 2.41 22.33 -3.38
CA PHE A 357 1.65 23.10 -4.34
C PHE A 357 1.76 24.60 -4.05
N VAL A 358 2.00 25.36 -5.11
CA VAL A 358 1.94 26.84 -5.14
C VAL A 358 1.01 27.25 -6.28
N ASP A 359 0.21 28.28 -6.05
CA ASP A 359 -0.67 28.82 -7.10
C ASP A 359 0.13 29.66 -8.13
N GLU A 360 -0.56 30.18 -9.14
CA GLU A 360 0.03 30.99 -10.21
C GLU A 360 0.75 32.24 -9.71
N ASP A 361 0.35 32.74 -8.53
CA ASP A 361 0.98 33.89 -7.87
C ASP A 361 2.16 33.49 -6.97
N GLY A 362 2.52 32.18 -6.91
CA GLY A 362 3.57 31.64 -6.06
C GLY A 362 3.18 31.53 -4.57
N VAL A 363 1.89 31.59 -4.26
CA VAL A 363 1.39 31.51 -2.89
C VAL A 363 1.08 30.05 -2.52
N ARG A 364 1.52 29.64 -1.34
CA ARG A 364 1.21 28.30 -0.82
C ARG A 364 -0.22 28.24 -0.29
N ILE A 365 -0.81 27.05 -0.45
CA ILE A 365 -2.16 26.76 0.06
C ILE A 365 -2.23 26.99 1.58
N ARG A 366 -3.25 27.72 2.03
CA ARG A 366 -3.47 28.00 3.44
C ARG A 366 -4.20 26.83 4.12
N LYS A 367 -3.98 26.67 5.43
CA LYS A 367 -4.60 25.61 6.24
C LYS A 367 -6.12 25.78 6.39
N ASP A 368 -6.62 27.02 6.31
CA ASP A 368 -8.02 27.37 6.48
C ASP A 368 -8.83 27.30 5.16
N GLU A 369 -8.17 26.96 4.04
CA GLU A 369 -8.85 26.78 2.76
C GLU A 369 -9.70 25.49 2.74
N SER A 370 -10.81 25.51 2.01
CA SER A 370 -11.59 24.32 1.71
C SER A 370 -10.90 23.52 0.59
N TYR A 371 -10.22 22.43 0.96
CA TYR A 371 -9.47 21.62 0.00
C TYR A 371 -10.40 20.98 -1.03
N GLU A 372 -11.54 20.41 -0.59
CA GLU A 372 -12.53 19.83 -1.50
C GLU A 372 -13.03 20.81 -2.53
N LYS A 373 -13.51 21.98 -2.09
CA LYS A 373 -14.03 23.02 -3.00
C LYS A 373 -12.97 23.46 -4.01
N ASN A 374 -11.75 23.69 -3.55
CA ASN A 374 -10.67 24.16 -4.40
C ASN A 374 -10.23 23.08 -5.42
N TYR A 375 -10.24 21.80 -5.02
CA TYR A 375 -10.00 20.68 -5.94
C TYR A 375 -11.09 20.61 -7.02
N LEU A 376 -12.36 20.64 -6.63
CA LEU A 376 -13.49 20.54 -7.56
C LEU A 376 -13.55 21.68 -8.59
N ILE A 377 -13.04 22.87 -8.26
CA ILE A 377 -12.92 23.98 -9.22
C ILE A 377 -11.62 23.96 -10.02
N GLY A 378 -10.76 22.94 -9.83
CA GLY A 378 -9.51 22.75 -10.56
C GLY A 378 -8.32 23.56 -10.06
N LYS A 379 -8.40 24.23 -8.89
CA LYS A 379 -7.30 25.06 -8.37
C LYS A 379 -5.98 24.27 -8.19
N TYR A 380 -6.08 22.97 -7.90
CA TYR A 380 -4.92 22.11 -7.66
C TYR A 380 -4.54 21.25 -8.87
N GLY A 381 -5.22 21.37 -10.01
CA GLY A 381 -5.07 20.43 -11.12
C GLY A 381 -5.70 19.05 -10.82
N ALA A 382 -5.25 18.04 -11.52
CA ALA A 382 -5.60 16.62 -11.32
C ALA A 382 -7.12 16.31 -11.40
N ILE A 383 -7.92 17.20 -12.02
CA ILE A 383 -9.34 16.99 -12.26
C ILE A 383 -9.59 16.50 -13.69
N PRO A 384 -10.70 15.77 -13.94
CA PRO A 384 -11.04 15.34 -15.29
C PRO A 384 -11.41 16.55 -16.17
N THR A 385 -10.81 16.62 -17.36
CA THR A 385 -11.23 17.58 -18.39
C THR A 385 -12.47 17.03 -19.10
N LEU A 386 -13.64 17.56 -18.75
CA LEU A 386 -14.89 17.15 -19.37
C LEU A 386 -15.08 17.90 -20.67
N LYS A 387 -15.14 17.18 -21.80
CA LYS A 387 -15.62 17.72 -23.08
C LYS A 387 -17.12 17.52 -23.13
N SER A 388 -17.88 18.55 -23.52
CA SER A 388 -19.32 18.40 -23.78
C SER A 388 -19.53 17.36 -24.87
N ILE A 389 -20.30 16.32 -24.57
CA ILE A 389 -20.70 15.33 -25.57
C ILE A 389 -21.87 15.94 -26.34
N ASP A 390 -21.59 16.51 -27.49
CA ASP A 390 -22.62 17.02 -28.43
C ASP A 390 -23.41 15.86 -29.11
N MET A 391 -23.76 14.83 -28.35
CA MET A 391 -24.53 13.68 -28.85
C MET A 391 -26.03 13.98 -29.05
N PHE A 392 -26.49 15.13 -28.60
CA PHE A 392 -27.90 15.55 -28.69
C PHE A 392 -28.12 16.83 -29.53
N LYS A 393 -27.15 17.21 -30.35
CA LYS A 393 -27.46 18.17 -31.42
C LYS A 393 -28.29 17.45 -32.47
N GLU A 394 -29.56 17.83 -32.50
CA GLU A 394 -30.63 17.34 -33.34
C GLU A 394 -30.22 17.16 -34.81
N TYR A 395 -30.70 16.06 -35.35
CA TYR A 395 -30.95 15.93 -36.78
C TYR A 395 -32.09 16.84 -37.21
#